data_3a1c1e8eec3fd641dee9fe357a461da9
#
_entry.id   3a1c1e8eec3fd641dee9fe357a461da9
#
_cell.length_a   1.000
_cell.length_b   1.000
_cell.length_c   1.000
_cell.angle_alpha   90.00
_cell.angle_beta   90.00
_cell.angle_gamma   90.00
#
_symmetry.space_group_name_H-M   'P 1'
#
loop_
_entity.id
_entity.type
_entity.pdbx_description
1 polymer ?
#
loop_
_entity_poly.entity_id
_entity_poly.type
_entity_poly.pdbx_seq_one_letter_code
_entity_poly.pdbx_strand_id
1 'polypeptide(L)'
;KPIPAPLGNEMKLVSVNLMPEKNVTSSSAVVKMLSPLCIRLHKAENNSDKYISVANPDFTEIAKQVIKEQLVESGFDEKLISNFEIKPLNAKKTVVYHYKNYIECSLGSFSINADKSVINYLLKSGIGSRKSAGFGFAELLSEGGEPN
;
A
#
# COMPACT_ATOMS: atom_id res chain seq x y z
N LYS A 1 -7.26 -40.25 -16.42
CA LYS A 1 -7.42 -39.73 -16.05
C LYS A 1 -7.28 -39.04 -15.91
N PRO A 2 -7.02 -38.76 -16.01
CA PRO A 2 -6.99 -38.08 -15.69
C PRO A 2 -7.05 -37.38 -15.53
N ILE A 3 -6.95 -37.27 -15.53
CA ILE A 3 -7.09 -36.69 -15.14
C ILE A 3 -7.26 -36.43 -14.70
N PRO A 4 -7.23 -36.57 -14.55
CA PRO A 4 -7.43 -36.31 -14.00
C PRO A 4 -7.45 -35.93 -13.64
N ALA A 5 -7.32 -36.09 -13.46
CA ALA A 5 -7.31 -35.64 -12.94
C ALA A 5 -7.23 -35.13 -12.86
N PRO A 6 -7.01 -35.29 -12.87
CA PRO A 6 -6.98 -34.73 -12.61
C PRO A 6 -7.29 -34.23 -12.89
N LEU A 7 -7.35 -34.15 -13.04
CA LEU A 7 -7.71 -33.34 -13.03
C LEU A 7 -8.30 -32.42 -12.33
N GLY A 8 -8.28 -32.16 -11.41
CA GLY A 8 -8.96 -31.30 -10.44
C GLY A 8 -8.12 -30.13 -10.02
N ASN A 9 -6.86 -30.26 -10.05
CA ASN A 9 -5.93 -29.21 -9.69
C ASN A 9 -6.00 -28.03 -10.65
N GLU A 10 -6.13 -28.35 -11.90
CA GLU A 10 -6.23 -27.28 -12.90
C GLU A 10 -7.46 -26.44 -12.68
N MET A 11 -8.53 -27.10 -12.31
CA MET A 11 -9.77 -26.40 -12.06
C MET A 11 -9.65 -25.46 -10.89
N LYS A 12 -8.93 -25.87 -9.87
CA LYS A 12 -8.74 -25.02 -8.71
C LYS A 12 -7.96 -23.78 -9.03
N LEU A 13 -6.93 -23.92 -9.84
CA LEU A 13 -6.15 -22.76 -10.25
C LEU A 13 -6.97 -21.80 -11.06
N VAL A 14 -7.78 -22.30 -11.94
CA VAL A 14 -8.67 -21.47 -12.72
C VAL A 14 -9.66 -20.74 -11.83
N SER A 15 -10.18 -21.44 -10.83
CA SER A 15 -11.11 -20.81 -9.90
C SER A 15 -10.49 -19.63 -9.16
N VAL A 16 -9.24 -19.79 -8.73
CA VAL A 16 -8.56 -18.70 -8.06
C VAL A 16 -8.42 -17.50 -8.99
N ASN A 17 -8.06 -17.77 -10.24
CA ASN A 17 -7.90 -16.70 -11.21
C ASN A 17 -9.21 -16.02 -11.56
N LEU A 18 -10.30 -16.73 -11.43
CA LEU A 18 -11.61 -16.17 -11.75
C LEU A 18 -12.21 -15.38 -10.60
N MET A 19 -11.65 -15.52 -9.42
CA MET A 19 -12.13 -14.69 -8.32
C MET A 19 -11.81 -13.24 -8.64
N PRO A 20 -12.83 -12.41 -8.78
CA PRO A 20 -12.55 -11.02 -9.13
C PRO A 20 -11.87 -10.34 -7.96
N GLU A 21 -10.87 -9.57 -8.29
CA GLU A 21 -10.32 -8.66 -7.30
C GLU A 21 -11.41 -7.67 -6.95
N LYS A 22 -11.53 -7.38 -5.69
CA LYS A 22 -12.44 -6.33 -5.28
C LYS A 22 -11.86 -5.01 -5.69
N ASN A 23 -12.52 -4.37 -6.63
CA ASN A 23 -12.14 -3.01 -7.01
C ASN A 23 -12.89 -2.04 -6.14
N VAL A 24 -12.19 -1.01 -5.71
CA VAL A 24 -12.79 0.07 -4.98
C VAL A 24 -13.60 0.92 -5.95
N THR A 25 -14.81 1.25 -5.57
CA THR A 25 -15.70 2.09 -6.39
C THR A 25 -15.90 3.47 -5.77
N SER A 26 -15.34 3.69 -4.61
CA SER A 26 -15.50 4.90 -3.83
C SER A 26 -14.20 5.66 -3.75
N SER A 27 -14.25 6.92 -3.36
CA SER A 27 -13.07 7.74 -3.18
C SER A 27 -12.49 7.65 -1.77
N SER A 28 -12.96 6.72 -0.97
CA SER A 28 -12.38 6.48 0.35
C SER A 28 -12.35 5.00 0.65
N ALA A 29 -11.34 4.59 1.39
CA ALA A 29 -11.14 3.18 1.72
C ALA A 29 -10.37 3.06 3.02
N VAL A 30 -10.60 1.96 3.72
CA VAL A 30 -9.78 1.56 4.85
C VAL A 30 -9.03 0.32 4.43
N VAL A 31 -7.71 0.35 4.60
CA VAL A 31 -6.86 -0.76 4.21
C VAL A 31 -6.07 -1.26 5.40
N LYS A 32 -5.74 -2.54 5.36
CA LYS A 32 -4.88 -3.16 6.37
C LYS A 32 -3.60 -3.61 5.71
N MET A 33 -2.46 -3.27 6.31
CA MET A 33 -1.18 -3.66 5.74
C MET A 33 -0.96 -5.16 5.91
N LEU A 34 -0.71 -5.83 4.80
CA LEU A 34 -0.32 -7.24 4.79
C LEU A 34 1.19 -7.37 4.96
N SER A 35 1.92 -6.37 4.45
CA SER A 35 3.35 -6.24 4.73
C SER A 35 3.59 -4.81 5.18
N PRO A 36 4.67 -4.56 5.92
CA PRO A 36 4.88 -3.23 6.51
C PRO A 36 4.92 -2.12 5.48
N LEU A 37 4.36 -0.99 5.84
CA LEU A 37 4.39 0.22 5.02
C LEU A 37 5.72 0.93 5.27
N CYS A 38 6.50 1.08 4.23
CA CYS A 38 7.82 1.70 4.29
C CYS A 38 7.74 3.08 3.64
N ILE A 39 8.09 4.11 4.39
CA ILE A 39 8.12 5.48 3.87
C ILE A 39 9.56 5.97 3.98
N ARG A 40 10.20 6.17 2.84
CA ARG A 40 11.61 6.51 2.78
C ARG A 40 11.78 7.96 2.35
N LEU A 41 12.60 8.68 3.12
CA LEU A 41 13.06 10.00 2.74
C LEU A 41 14.54 9.91 2.38
N HIS A 42 14.87 10.34 1.19
CA HIS A 42 16.25 10.38 0.76
C HIS A 42 16.80 11.78 1.03
N LYS A 43 17.94 11.83 1.73
CA LYS A 43 18.62 13.11 2.01
C LYS A 43 19.76 13.25 1.05
N ALA A 44 19.61 14.17 0.11
CA ALA A 44 20.61 14.38 -0.93
C ALA A 44 21.94 14.89 -0.38
N GLU A 45 21.89 15.69 0.69
CA GLU A 45 23.09 16.33 1.24
C GLU A 45 24.14 15.32 1.69
N ASN A 46 23.72 14.22 2.28
CA ASN A 46 24.64 13.21 2.77
C ASN A 46 24.38 11.85 2.16
N ASN A 47 23.58 11.81 1.10
CA ASN A 47 23.27 10.60 0.35
C ASN A 47 22.82 9.46 1.27
N SER A 48 21.92 9.80 2.20
CA SER A 48 21.40 8.83 3.14
C SER A 48 19.90 8.74 3.05
N ASP A 49 19.36 7.62 3.51
CA ASP A 49 17.91 7.41 3.58
C ASP A 49 17.47 7.40 5.02
N LYS A 50 16.30 7.95 5.25
CA LYS A 50 15.65 7.91 6.54
C LYS A 50 14.29 7.26 6.36
N TYR A 51 13.94 6.36 7.27
CA TYR A 51 12.67 5.64 7.22
C TYR A 51 11.76 6.16 8.31
N ILE A 52 10.54 6.50 7.93
CA ILE A 52 9.59 7.18 8.81
C ILE A 52 8.41 6.26 9.09
N SER A 53 8.10 6.08 10.37
CA SER A 53 6.93 5.29 10.78
C SER A 53 5.89 6.18 11.43
N VAL A 54 4.75 5.58 11.79
CA VAL A 54 3.68 6.29 12.48
C VAL A 54 4.10 6.84 13.83
N ALA A 55 5.26 6.42 14.35
CA ALA A 55 5.78 6.97 15.60
C ALA A 55 6.27 8.41 15.42
N ASN A 56 6.51 8.83 14.18
CA ASN A 56 6.94 10.20 13.92
C ASN A 56 5.71 11.10 13.85
N PRO A 57 5.69 12.21 14.61
CA PRO A 57 4.51 13.09 14.62
C PRO A 57 4.18 13.70 13.26
N ASP A 58 5.15 13.76 12.35
CA ASP A 58 4.93 14.28 11.01
C ASP A 58 4.65 13.20 9.98
N PHE A 59 4.42 11.97 10.43
CA PHE A 59 4.26 10.84 9.52
C PHE A 59 3.23 11.08 8.44
N THR A 60 2.06 11.58 8.82
CA THR A 60 0.95 11.72 7.88
C THR A 60 1.32 12.61 6.70
N GLU A 61 1.96 13.74 6.98
CA GLU A 61 2.36 14.66 5.91
C GLU A 61 3.49 14.10 5.08
N ILE A 62 4.44 13.45 5.72
CA ILE A 62 5.57 12.86 5.01
C ILE A 62 5.10 11.71 4.11
N ALA A 63 4.26 10.83 4.64
CA ALA A 63 3.75 9.71 3.88
C ALA A 63 2.93 10.18 2.69
N LYS A 64 2.09 11.19 2.91
CA LYS A 64 1.29 11.77 1.84
C LYS A 64 2.19 12.26 0.71
N GLN A 65 3.25 12.98 1.04
CA GLN A 65 4.14 13.52 0.04
C GLN A 65 4.89 12.42 -0.72
N VAL A 66 5.40 11.44 0.01
CA VAL A 66 6.15 10.34 -0.61
C VAL A 66 5.25 9.53 -1.54
N ILE A 67 4.01 9.27 -1.12
CA ILE A 67 3.09 8.48 -1.94
C ILE A 67 2.64 9.29 -3.16
N LYS A 68 2.44 10.60 -3.02
CA LYS A 68 2.13 11.44 -4.17
C LYS A 68 3.24 11.39 -5.21
N GLU A 69 4.50 11.43 -4.76
CA GLU A 69 5.62 11.32 -5.69
C GLU A 69 5.64 9.97 -6.37
N GLN A 70 5.34 8.92 -5.63
CA GLN A 70 5.21 7.59 -6.22
C GLN A 70 4.16 7.57 -7.32
N LEU A 71 3.03 8.20 -7.08
CA LEU A 71 1.92 8.21 -8.04
C LEU A 71 2.28 9.01 -9.29
N VAL A 72 2.95 10.13 -9.13
CA VAL A 72 3.41 10.92 -10.27
C VAL A 72 4.38 10.10 -11.12
N GLU A 73 5.30 9.41 -10.49
CA GLU A 73 6.26 8.57 -11.20
C GLU A 73 5.57 7.42 -11.93
N SER A 74 4.43 7.00 -11.43
CA SER A 74 3.66 5.91 -12.05
C SER A 74 2.75 6.41 -13.18
N GLY A 75 2.76 7.72 -13.44
CA GLY A 75 2.03 8.27 -14.58
C GLY A 75 0.71 8.94 -14.24
N PHE A 76 0.37 9.07 -12.97
CA PHE A 76 -0.88 9.74 -12.60
C PHE A 76 -0.75 11.26 -12.78
N ASP A 77 -1.82 11.85 -13.29
CA ASP A 77 -1.91 13.29 -13.45
C ASP A 77 -1.93 13.95 -12.07
N GLU A 78 -1.19 15.03 -11.91
CA GLU A 78 -1.13 15.72 -10.64
C GLU A 78 -2.49 16.21 -10.17
N LYS A 79 -3.37 16.55 -11.10
CA LYS A 79 -4.72 16.97 -10.73
C LYS A 79 -5.49 15.83 -10.07
N LEU A 80 -5.25 14.61 -10.51
CA LEU A 80 -5.96 13.45 -9.99
C LEU A 80 -5.53 13.12 -8.58
N ILE A 81 -4.29 13.43 -8.22
CA ILE A 81 -3.75 13.06 -6.91
C ILE A 81 -3.68 14.23 -5.94
N SER A 82 -4.14 15.41 -6.36
CA SER A 82 -4.01 16.60 -5.52
C SER A 82 -4.75 16.48 -4.19
N ASN A 83 -5.81 15.68 -4.15
CA ASN A 83 -6.59 15.50 -2.92
C ASN A 83 -6.26 14.21 -2.19
N PHE A 84 -5.14 13.58 -2.54
CA PHE A 84 -4.76 12.35 -1.88
C PHE A 84 -4.51 12.58 -0.40
N GLU A 85 -5.10 11.72 0.44
CA GLU A 85 -4.90 11.75 1.88
C GLU A 85 -4.71 10.33 2.40
N ILE A 86 -3.84 10.19 3.38
CA ILE A 86 -3.67 8.93 4.08
C ILE A 86 -3.53 9.24 5.56
N LYS A 87 -4.20 8.46 6.41
CA LYS A 87 -4.15 8.63 7.86
C LYS A 87 -4.05 7.29 8.54
N PRO A 88 -3.21 7.17 9.57
CA PRO A 88 -3.23 5.94 10.37
C PRO A 88 -4.49 5.89 11.20
N LEU A 89 -5.10 4.71 11.27
CA LEU A 89 -6.26 4.48 12.11
C LEU A 89 -5.88 3.65 13.32
N ASN A 90 -5.36 2.47 13.07
CA ASN A 90 -4.92 1.57 14.12
C ASN A 90 -3.59 1.02 13.64
N ALA A 91 -2.55 1.82 13.79
CA ALA A 91 -1.25 1.51 13.21
C ALA A 91 -0.16 1.73 14.24
N LYS A 92 0.93 1.00 14.09
CA LYS A 92 2.04 1.11 15.00
C LYS A 92 3.35 0.88 14.27
N LYS A 93 4.42 1.35 14.89
CA LYS A 93 5.76 1.18 14.38
C LYS A 93 6.18 -0.29 14.45
N THR A 94 6.90 -0.74 13.45
CA THR A 94 7.61 -1.99 13.48
C THR A 94 8.98 -1.77 12.84
N VAL A 95 9.91 -2.67 13.13
CA VAL A 95 11.25 -2.55 12.56
C VAL A 95 11.56 -3.86 11.86
N VAL A 96 12.00 -3.75 10.61
CA VAL A 96 12.34 -4.90 9.79
C VAL A 96 13.83 -4.88 9.52
N TYR A 97 14.48 -6.00 9.74
CA TYR A 97 15.89 -6.14 9.41
C TYR A 97 16.01 -6.64 7.97
N HIS A 98 16.63 -5.83 7.12
CA HIS A 98 16.69 -6.13 5.70
C HIS A 98 18.04 -5.67 5.15
N TYR A 99 18.76 -6.59 4.54
CA TYR A 99 20.11 -6.31 3.99
C TYR A 99 20.99 -5.61 5.01
N LYS A 100 21.05 -6.17 6.21
CA LYS A 100 21.92 -5.68 7.31
C LYS A 100 21.55 -4.31 7.82
N ASN A 101 20.35 -3.83 7.48
CA ASN A 101 19.86 -2.54 7.97
C ASN A 101 18.53 -2.75 8.68
N TYR A 102 18.29 -1.92 9.69
CA TYR A 102 16.99 -1.88 10.34
C TYR A 102 16.16 -0.80 9.67
N ILE A 103 14.99 -1.21 9.21
CA ILE A 103 14.10 -0.31 8.50
C ILE A 103 12.87 -0.09 9.35
N GLU A 104 12.65 1.15 9.76
CA GLU A 104 11.49 1.51 10.55
C GLU A 104 10.28 1.64 9.63
N CYS A 105 9.21 0.91 9.94
CA CYS A 105 8.03 0.81 9.10
C CYS A 105 6.78 0.88 9.96
N SER A 106 5.63 0.75 9.34
CA SER A 106 4.35 0.77 10.03
C SER A 106 3.50 -0.42 9.65
N LEU A 107 2.80 -0.98 10.63
CA LEU A 107 1.80 -2.02 10.41
C LEU A 107 0.47 -1.53 10.95
N GLY A 108 -0.61 -2.14 10.48
CA GLY A 108 -1.93 -1.82 10.96
C GLY A 108 -2.82 -1.32 9.84
N SER A 109 -3.80 -0.50 10.19
CA SER A 109 -4.77 -0.04 9.22
C SER A 109 -4.69 1.47 9.03
N PHE A 110 -5.04 1.88 7.81
CA PHE A 110 -4.97 3.27 7.39
C PHE A 110 -6.22 3.62 6.59
N SER A 111 -6.63 4.87 6.67
CA SER A 111 -7.66 5.36 5.76
C SER A 111 -7.00 6.09 4.61
N ILE A 112 -7.58 5.94 3.43
CA ILE A 112 -7.08 6.57 2.22
C ILE A 112 -8.25 7.28 1.55
N ASN A 113 -8.05 8.56 1.23
CA ASN A 113 -9.00 9.32 0.42
C ASN A 113 -8.30 9.73 -0.86
N ALA A 114 -8.85 9.31 -1.98
CA ALA A 114 -8.25 9.58 -3.28
C ALA A 114 -9.23 9.14 -4.36
N ASP A 115 -8.94 9.49 -5.60
CA ASP A 115 -9.71 8.96 -6.71
C ASP A 115 -9.66 7.42 -6.67
N LYS A 116 -10.76 6.78 -7.05
CA LYS A 116 -10.84 5.32 -6.99
C LYS A 116 -9.74 4.65 -7.80
N SER A 117 -9.34 5.25 -8.92
CA SER A 117 -8.26 4.68 -9.72
C SER A 117 -6.94 4.66 -8.97
N VAL A 118 -6.69 5.67 -8.14
CA VAL A 118 -5.49 5.74 -7.32
C VAL A 118 -5.52 4.65 -6.25
N ILE A 119 -6.65 4.51 -5.58
CA ILE A 119 -6.78 3.50 -4.52
C ILE A 119 -6.59 2.11 -5.10
N ASN A 120 -7.23 1.81 -6.23
CA ASN A 120 -7.09 0.51 -6.87
C ASN A 120 -5.65 0.24 -7.30
N TYR A 121 -4.98 1.27 -7.81
CA TYR A 121 -3.58 1.13 -8.18
C TYR A 121 -2.72 0.77 -6.97
N LEU A 122 -2.91 1.48 -5.85
CA LEU A 122 -2.13 1.25 -4.66
C LEU A 122 -2.36 -0.15 -4.08
N LEU A 123 -3.61 -0.62 -4.10
CA LEU A 123 -3.90 -1.98 -3.63
C LEU A 123 -3.24 -3.04 -4.50
N LYS A 124 -3.10 -2.77 -5.77
CA LYS A 124 -2.54 -3.73 -6.71
C LYS A 124 -1.01 -3.69 -6.71
N SER A 125 -0.44 -2.50 -6.65
CA SER A 125 1.00 -2.31 -6.85
C SER A 125 1.79 -2.14 -5.57
N GLY A 126 1.12 -1.88 -4.46
CA GLY A 126 1.79 -1.59 -3.20
C GLY A 126 1.86 -0.11 -2.93
N ILE A 127 1.99 0.24 -1.66
CA ILE A 127 1.95 1.61 -1.17
C ILE A 127 3.32 1.97 -0.62
N GLY A 128 3.83 3.13 -1.01
CA GLY A 128 5.04 3.67 -0.43
C GLY A 128 6.31 3.19 -1.10
N SER A 129 7.36 3.06 -0.30
CA SER A 129 8.71 2.79 -0.77
C SER A 129 9.04 1.31 -0.69
N ARG A 130 10.08 0.89 -1.44
CA ARG A 130 10.63 -0.46 -1.39
C ARG A 130 9.62 -1.57 -1.68
N LYS A 131 8.69 -1.30 -2.57
CA LYS A 131 7.67 -2.28 -2.95
C LYS A 131 8.29 -3.52 -3.57
N SER A 132 9.34 -3.36 -4.33
CA SER A 132 10.01 -4.49 -4.97
C SER A 132 10.65 -5.44 -3.95
N ALA A 133 10.86 -4.97 -2.73
CA ALA A 133 11.37 -5.81 -1.65
C ALA A 133 10.24 -6.39 -0.79
N GLY A 134 8.99 -6.19 -1.20
CA GLY A 134 7.85 -6.79 -0.51
C GLY A 134 7.12 -5.88 0.45
N PHE A 135 7.56 -4.63 0.58
CA PHE A 135 6.90 -3.69 1.50
C PHE A 135 5.65 -3.08 0.87
N GLY A 136 4.70 -2.72 1.71
CA GLY A 136 3.60 -1.84 1.32
C GLY A 136 2.38 -2.51 0.73
N PHE A 137 2.25 -3.82 0.83
CA PHE A 137 1.05 -4.48 0.30
C PHE A 137 -0.05 -4.48 1.33
N ALA A 138 -1.27 -4.23 0.86
CA ALA A 138 -2.40 -4.02 1.74
C ALA A 138 -3.64 -4.69 1.17
N GLU A 139 -4.59 -5.00 2.05
CA GLU A 139 -5.89 -5.50 1.64
C GLU A 139 -6.97 -4.50 2.01
N LEU A 140 -8.03 -4.51 1.27
CA LEU A 140 -9.16 -3.63 1.50
C LEU A 140 -10.00 -4.16 2.65
N LEU A 141 -10.22 -3.33 3.67
CA LEU A 141 -11.12 -3.69 4.76
C LEU A 141 -12.53 -3.16 4.53
N SER A 142 -12.64 -1.92 4.06
CA SER A 142 -13.93 -1.34 3.77
C SER A 142 -13.74 -0.17 2.82
N GLU A 143 -14.80 0.23 2.14
CA GLU A 143 -14.74 1.37 1.24
C GLU A 143 -15.99 2.20 1.36
N GLY A 144 -15.84 3.44 0.95
CA GLY A 144 -16.97 4.37 0.97
C GLY A 144 -17.39 4.62 2.37
N GLY A 145 -18.20 5.51 2.56
CA GLY A 145 -18.75 5.72 3.86
C GLY A 145 -17.85 6.48 4.76
N GLU A 146 -18.44 7.23 5.50
CA GLU A 146 -17.80 7.98 6.54
C GLU A 146 -17.50 7.06 7.66
N PRO A 147 -16.29 7.07 8.15
CA PRO A 147 -16.04 6.42 9.41
C PRO A 147 -16.91 7.15 10.41
N ASN A 148 -17.78 6.44 10.94
CA ASN A 148 -18.69 7.07 11.89
C ASN A 148 -18.06 7.21 13.24
#